data_0cb50337b357093eb4068967ee634947
#
_entry.id   0cb50337b357093eb4068967ee634947
#
_cell.length_a   1.000
_cell.length_b   1.000
_cell.length_c   1.000
_cell.angle_alpha   90.00
_cell.angle_beta   90.00
_cell.angle_gamma   90.00
#
_symmetry.space_group_name_H-M   'P 1'
#
loop_
_entity.id
_entity.type
_entity.pdbx_description
1 polymer ?
#
loop_
_entity_poly.entity_id
_entity_poly.type
_entity_poly.pdbx_seq_one_letter_code
_entity_poly.pdbx_strand_id
1 'polypeptide(L)' 'MKSVKAIIRPEKVFEVMEKLSDAGFHAVTRMTILGRGKQRGLKVGNVYYDEIPKELIEIVVEDGEVDKLVSIIENN' A
#
# COMPACT_ATOMS: atom_id res chain seq x y z
N MET A 1 3.87 7.08 19.19
CA MET A 1 2.91 6.44 18.28
C MET A 1 3.00 7.09 16.92
N LYS A 2 3.13 6.30 15.88
CA LYS A 2 3.29 6.76 14.52
C LYS A 2 2.24 6.14 13.62
N SER A 3 1.83 6.88 12.60
CA SER A 3 0.97 6.36 11.55
C SER A 3 1.82 6.13 10.30
N VAL A 4 1.79 4.92 9.77
CA VAL A 4 2.50 4.57 8.54
C VAL A 4 1.45 4.35 7.45
N LYS A 5 1.61 5.06 6.36
CA LYS A 5 0.73 4.92 5.20
C LYS A 5 1.55 4.40 4.04
N ALA A 6 1.05 3.38 3.37
CA ALA A 6 1.70 2.80 2.22
C ALA A 6 0.71 2.66 1.09
N ILE A 7 1.16 3.00 -0.11
CA ILE A 7 0.36 2.83 -1.32
C ILE A 7 0.95 1.65 -2.07
N ILE A 8 0.15 0.62 -2.27
CA ILE A 8 0.61 -0.62 -2.87
C ILE A 8 -0.29 -1.01 -4.03
N ARG A 9 0.26 -1.85 -4.91
CA ARG A 9 -0.51 -2.38 -6.03
C ARG A 9 -1.57 -3.35 -5.53
N PRO A 10 -2.77 -3.34 -6.13
CA PRO A 10 -3.84 -4.23 -5.68
C PRO A 10 -3.44 -5.70 -5.64
N GLU A 11 -2.65 -6.16 -6.60
CA GLU A 11 -2.23 -7.56 -6.66
C GLU A 11 -1.25 -7.97 -5.56
N LYS A 12 -0.69 -7.00 -4.84
CA LYS A 12 0.24 -7.27 -3.73
C LYS A 12 -0.43 -7.21 -2.37
N VAL A 13 -1.67 -6.74 -2.30
CA VAL A 13 -2.36 -6.51 -1.03
C VAL A 13 -2.42 -7.77 -0.17
N PHE A 14 -2.81 -8.89 -0.77
CA PHE A 14 -2.99 -10.13 -0.01
C PHE A 14 -1.67 -10.56 0.64
N GLU A 15 -0.58 -10.55 -0.12
CA GLU A 15 0.73 -10.93 0.42
C GLU A 15 1.19 -10.01 1.53
N VAL A 16 1.02 -8.70 1.35
CA VAL A 16 1.44 -7.71 2.34
C VAL A 16 0.62 -7.88 3.62
N MET A 17 -0.70 -8.01 3.49
CA MET A 17 -1.57 -8.18 4.64
C MET A 17 -1.24 -9.45 5.42
N GLU A 18 -0.96 -10.53 4.72
CA GLU A 18 -0.59 -11.79 5.35
C GLU A 18 0.72 -11.66 6.14
N LYS A 19 1.72 -11.03 5.54
CA LYS A 19 3.01 -10.85 6.22
C LYS A 19 2.91 -9.89 7.40
N LEU A 20 2.09 -8.86 7.29
CA LEU A 20 1.84 -7.96 8.41
C LEU A 20 1.18 -8.71 9.57
N SER A 21 0.19 -9.54 9.27
CA SER A 21 -0.49 -10.32 10.29
C SER A 21 0.48 -11.30 10.97
N ASP A 22 1.31 -11.97 10.19
CA ASP A 22 2.30 -12.91 10.72
C ASP A 22 3.31 -12.23 11.64
N ALA A 23 3.60 -10.97 11.37
CA ALA A 23 4.53 -10.17 12.18
C ALA A 23 3.86 -9.51 13.39
N GLY A 24 2.55 -9.71 13.57
CA GLY A 24 1.82 -9.16 14.71
C GLY A 24 1.13 -7.83 14.46
N PHE A 25 1.15 -7.33 13.24
CA PHE A 25 0.46 -6.08 12.88
C PHE A 25 -0.94 -6.41 12.39
N HIS A 26 -1.90 -6.50 13.32
CA HIS A 26 -3.27 -6.92 12.98
C HIS A 26 -4.23 -5.77 12.71
N ALA A 27 -3.98 -4.62 13.30
CA ALA A 27 -4.87 -3.46 13.14
C ALA A 27 -4.45 -2.64 11.93
N VAL A 28 -5.04 -2.94 10.78
CA VAL A 28 -4.70 -2.31 9.51
C VAL A 28 -5.96 -1.74 8.88
N THR A 29 -5.91 -0.48 8.49
CA THR A 29 -6.97 0.14 7.71
C THR A 29 -6.58 0.10 6.23
N ARG A 30 -7.51 -0.28 5.39
CA ARG A 30 -7.28 -0.38 3.96
C ARG A 30 -8.39 0.34 3.21
N MET A 31 -8.02 1.06 2.17
CA MET A 31 -8.99 1.66 1.27
C MET A 31 -8.44 1.69 -0.16
N THR A 32 -9.34 1.57 -1.11
CA THR A 32 -8.99 1.69 -2.52
C THR A 32 -8.93 3.16 -2.88
N ILE A 33 -7.85 3.56 -3.54
CA ILE A 33 -7.66 4.93 -4.01
C ILE A 33 -7.33 4.91 -5.49
N LEU A 34 -7.49 6.07 -6.14
CA LEU A 34 -7.03 6.26 -7.50
C LEU A 34 -5.73 7.04 -7.45
N GLY A 35 -4.67 6.45 -8.01
CA GLY A 35 -3.36 7.07 -8.02
C GLY A 35 -2.97 7.49 -9.42
N ARG A 36 -2.22 8.58 -9.49
CA ARG A 36 -1.64 9.05 -10.73
C ARG A 36 -0.13 8.90 -10.60
N GLY A 37 0.45 8.05 -11.44
CA GLY A 37 1.88 7.79 -11.39
C GLY A 37 2.68 8.75 -12.27
N LYS A 38 3.98 8.55 -12.31
CA LYS A 38 4.87 9.31 -13.19
C LYS A 38 4.67 8.93 -14.65
N GLN A 39 4.14 7.76 -14.90
CA GLN A 39 3.79 7.36 -16.25
C GLN A 39 2.53 8.07 -16.66
N ARG A 40 2.55 8.65 -17.83
CA ARG A 40 1.38 9.28 -18.40
C ARG A 40 0.42 8.19 -18.79
N GLY A 41 -0.56 7.93 -17.97
CA GLY A 41 -1.70 7.08 -18.24
C GLY A 41 -1.53 5.91 -19.20
N LEU A 42 -2.46 5.01 -19.14
CA LEU A 42 -2.56 3.96 -20.14
C LEU A 42 -3.44 4.46 -21.27
N LYS A 43 -2.94 4.33 -22.48
CA LYS A 43 -3.73 4.66 -23.65
C LYS A 43 -4.37 3.38 -24.20
N VAL A 44 -5.69 3.35 -24.26
CA VAL A 44 -6.42 2.27 -24.89
C VAL A 44 -7.25 2.89 -26.01
N GLY A 45 -6.84 2.64 -27.25
CA GLY A 45 -7.45 3.31 -28.39
C GLY A 45 -7.20 4.82 -28.31
N ASN A 46 -8.28 5.61 -28.22
CA ASN A 46 -8.20 7.06 -28.11
C ASN A 46 -8.46 7.56 -26.69
N VAL A 47 -8.49 6.65 -25.70
CA VAL A 47 -8.78 6.98 -24.31
C VAL A 47 -7.51 6.86 -23.50
N TYR A 48 -7.22 7.89 -22.70
CA TYR A 48 -6.09 7.89 -21.78
C TYR A 48 -6.60 7.66 -20.36
N TYR A 49 -6.02 6.67 -19.68
CA TYR A 49 -6.35 6.39 -18.28
C TYR A 49 -5.26 6.98 -17.40
N ASP A 50 -5.51 8.15 -16.85
CA ASP A 50 -4.54 8.83 -16.00
C ASP A 50 -4.57 8.32 -14.57
N GLU A 51 -5.64 7.68 -14.17
CA GLU A 51 -5.85 7.23 -12.80
C GLU A 51 -5.87 5.72 -12.74
N ILE A 52 -5.00 5.16 -11.90
CA ILE A 52 -4.83 3.73 -11.75
C ILE A 52 -5.22 3.36 -10.32
N PRO A 53 -6.06 2.32 -10.13
CA PRO A 53 -6.41 1.87 -8.79
C PRO A 53 -5.19 1.41 -8.01
N LYS A 54 -5.11 1.87 -6.77
CA LYS A 54 -4.09 1.47 -5.80
C LYS A 54 -4.78 1.20 -4.48
N GLU A 55 -4.08 0.48 -3.62
CA GLU A 55 -4.57 0.29 -2.26
C GLU A 55 -3.72 1.09 -1.30
N LEU A 56 -4.39 1.86 -0.44
CA LEU A 56 -3.73 2.55 0.65
C LEU A 56 -3.92 1.71 1.90
N ILE A 57 -2.84 1.40 2.58
CA ILE A 57 -2.92 0.79 3.90
C ILE A 57 -2.35 1.76 4.93
N GLU A 58 -3.00 1.80 6.08
CA GLU A 58 -2.57 2.64 7.19
C GLU A 58 -2.49 1.81 8.46
N ILE A 59 -1.37 1.92 9.15
CA ILE A 59 -1.11 1.16 10.36
C ILE A 59 -0.56 2.12 11.38
N VAL A 60 -1.16 2.12 12.58
CA VAL A 60 -0.66 2.91 13.70
C VAL A 60 0.19 2.00 14.56
N VAL A 61 1.43 2.39 14.79
CA VAL A 61 2.40 1.58 15.54
C VAL A 61 3.17 2.44 16.53
N GLU A 62 3.82 1.76 17.47
CA GLU A 62 4.72 2.45 18.37
C GLU A 62 6.00 2.83 17.63
N ASP A 63 6.68 3.88 18.12
CA ASP A 63 7.84 4.43 17.43
C ASP A 63 8.91 3.39 17.15
N GLY A 64 9.14 2.48 18.08
CA GLY A 64 10.16 1.44 17.93
C GLY A 64 9.85 0.36 16.91
N GLU A 65 8.61 0.32 16.39
CA GLU A 65 8.19 -0.70 15.43
C GLU A 65 8.14 -0.20 13.98
N VAL A 66 8.40 1.09 13.76
CA VAL A 66 8.30 1.68 12.43
C VAL A 66 9.26 1.00 11.45
N ASP A 67 10.51 0.81 11.82
CA ASP A 67 11.51 0.23 10.92
C ASP A 67 11.15 -1.20 10.54
N LYS A 68 10.65 -1.98 11.48
CA LYS A 68 10.21 -3.35 11.21
C LYS A 68 9.05 -3.36 10.22
N LEU A 69 8.08 -2.49 10.44
CA LEU A 69 6.90 -2.39 9.58
C LEU A 69 7.29 -1.99 8.15
N VAL A 70 8.10 -0.94 8.03
CA VAL A 70 8.54 -0.46 6.73
C VAL A 70 9.31 -1.54 5.96
N SER A 71 10.17 -2.29 6.66
CA SER A 71 10.92 -3.38 6.05
C SER A 71 10.01 -4.46 5.49
N ILE A 72 8.94 -4.81 6.21
CA ILE A 72 7.98 -5.83 5.72
C ILE A 72 7.31 -5.34 4.44
N ILE A 73 6.90 -4.09 4.41
CA ILE A 73 6.21 -3.53 3.25
C ILE A 73 7.13 -3.43 2.05
N GLU A 74 8.37 -2.98 2.25
CA GLU A 74 9.33 -2.79 1.16
C GLU A 74 9.81 -4.11 0.54
N ASN A 75 9.83 -5.18 1.30
CA ASN A 75 10.31 -6.48 0.84
C ASN A 75 9.23 -7.32 0.14
N ASN A 76 8.12 -6.69 -0.18
CA ASN A 76 7.02 -7.37 -0.89
C ASN A 76 6.59 -6.66 -2.20
#